data_eff31226da15f0a0ff0b9a55c285fa80
#
_entry.id   eff31226da15f0a0ff0b9a55c285fa80
#
_cell.length_a   1.000
_cell.length_b   1.000
_cell.length_c   1.000
_cell.angle_alpha   90.00
_cell.angle_beta   90.00
_cell.angle_gamma   90.00
#
_symmetry.space_group_name_H-M   'P 1'
#
loop_
_entity.id
_entity.type
_entity.pdbx_description
1 polymer ?
#
loop_
_entity_poly.entity_id
_entity_poly.type
_entity_poly.pdbx_seq_one_letter_code
_entity_poly.pdbx_strand_id
1 'polypeptide(L)'
;MFKKIASDALGLSDIGKIILPEDFDKTDSDDYVLHEDGEKIHFLIKSKSDEYCFTNRALIHLDGEKASSSKRNIFRYDYYQHQIRHVSVETAGTIDLDLEIKFSIGNQALSVDIDKKEGEAIADLYKSLVKISHIQDEESRMKDFAKDSLQASQSLFTDNRFHDGNIATEFEKATHFAYDWFQATYNENTRKDFGEVFEKYIQN
;
A
#
# COMPACT_ATOMS: atom_id res chain seq x y z
N MET A 1 5.28 28.95 -3.84
CA MET A 1 5.48 28.12 -5.03
C MET A 1 6.94 27.70 -4.99
N PHE A 2 7.22 26.52 -4.38
CA PHE A 2 8.59 26.00 -4.34
C PHE A 2 8.97 25.56 -5.76
N LYS A 3 10.19 25.87 -6.16
CA LYS A 3 10.72 25.45 -7.46
C LYS A 3 10.95 23.95 -7.40
N LYS A 4 10.09 23.17 -8.04
CA LYS A 4 10.32 21.74 -8.22
C LYS A 4 11.64 21.52 -8.97
N ILE A 5 12.40 20.52 -8.54
CA ILE A 5 13.68 20.23 -9.17
C ILE A 5 13.38 19.55 -10.50
N ALA A 6 13.83 20.14 -11.60
CA ALA A 6 13.76 19.52 -12.89
C ALA A 6 14.58 18.21 -12.89
N SER A 7 14.07 17.16 -13.54
CA SER A 7 14.71 15.84 -13.63
C SER A 7 16.18 15.92 -14.09
N ASP A 8 16.49 16.84 -14.99
CA ASP A 8 17.84 17.07 -15.51
C ASP A 8 18.80 17.63 -14.43
N ALA A 9 18.29 18.40 -13.45
CA ALA A 9 19.10 18.95 -12.37
C ALA A 9 19.54 17.87 -11.35
N LEU A 10 18.78 16.77 -11.25
CA LEU A 10 19.11 15.62 -10.42
C LEU A 10 19.96 14.58 -11.15
N GLY A 11 20.28 14.79 -12.44
CA GLY A 11 20.99 13.81 -13.27
C GLY A 11 20.24 12.49 -13.38
N LEU A 12 18.90 12.55 -13.47
CA LEU A 12 18.04 11.38 -13.56
C LEU A 12 18.13 10.73 -14.93
N SER A 13 18.11 9.42 -14.93
CA SER A 13 18.02 8.53 -16.09
C SER A 13 16.70 7.75 -16.01
N ASP A 14 16.50 6.78 -16.89
CA ASP A 14 15.39 5.83 -16.80
C ASP A 14 15.52 4.94 -15.54
N ILE A 15 16.74 4.84 -15.00
CA ILE A 15 17.03 4.16 -13.74
C ILE A 15 16.64 5.07 -12.57
N GLY A 16 15.85 4.53 -11.65
CA GLY A 16 15.37 5.24 -10.47
C GLY A 16 16.49 5.54 -9.46
N LYS A 17 16.39 6.69 -8.81
CA LYS A 17 17.20 7.08 -7.67
C LYS A 17 16.31 7.30 -6.46
N ILE A 18 16.85 7.02 -5.29
CA ILE A 18 16.17 7.32 -4.04
C ILE A 18 16.31 8.82 -3.75
N ILE A 19 15.21 9.45 -3.41
CA ILE A 19 15.17 10.85 -2.99
C ILE A 19 15.25 10.87 -1.47
N LEU A 20 16.12 11.72 -0.94
CA LEU A 20 16.30 11.88 0.50
C LEU A 20 15.15 12.69 1.12
N PRO A 21 14.85 12.51 2.43
CA PRO A 21 13.74 13.19 3.10
C PRO A 21 13.75 14.70 2.99
N GLU A 22 14.93 15.34 2.97
CA GLU A 22 15.08 16.79 2.82
C GLU A 22 14.68 17.32 1.43
N ASP A 23 14.47 16.42 0.47
CA ASP A 23 14.12 16.75 -0.91
C ASP A 23 12.70 16.26 -1.31
N PHE A 24 11.94 15.66 -0.39
CA PHE A 24 10.60 15.17 -0.68
C PHE A 24 9.66 16.27 -1.18
N ASP A 25 9.72 17.45 -0.55
CA ASP A 25 8.91 18.62 -0.89
C ASP A 25 9.23 19.23 -2.28
N LYS A 26 10.29 18.74 -2.93
CA LYS A 26 10.71 19.16 -4.27
C LYS A 26 10.26 18.21 -5.37
N THR A 27 9.58 17.13 -5.01
CA THR A 27 9.06 16.13 -5.96
C THR A 27 7.64 16.45 -6.39
N ASP A 28 7.23 15.91 -7.54
CA ASP A 28 5.86 16.15 -8.04
C ASP A 28 4.83 15.34 -7.25
N SER A 29 5.21 14.18 -6.73
CA SER A 29 4.35 13.32 -5.93
C SER A 29 3.95 13.91 -4.59
N ASP A 30 4.73 14.82 -4.01
CA ASP A 30 4.43 15.50 -2.76
C ASP A 30 3.12 16.31 -2.83
N ASP A 31 2.79 16.88 -3.99
CA ASP A 31 1.53 17.61 -4.22
C ASP A 31 0.27 16.72 -4.07
N TYR A 32 0.42 15.40 -4.07
CA TYR A 32 -0.68 14.43 -4.00
C TYR A 32 -0.74 13.66 -2.67
N VAL A 33 0.14 14.01 -1.74
CA VAL A 33 0.14 13.46 -0.38
C VAL A 33 -0.88 14.24 0.46
N LEU A 34 -1.71 13.54 1.21
CA LEU A 34 -2.75 14.11 2.06
C LEU A 34 -2.15 14.59 3.39
N HIS A 35 -1.25 15.57 3.33
CA HIS A 35 -0.54 16.11 4.50
C HIS A 35 -1.48 16.61 5.59
N GLU A 36 -2.61 17.24 5.21
CA GLU A 36 -3.62 17.78 6.11
C GLU A 36 -4.29 16.66 6.95
N ASP A 37 -4.31 15.44 6.40
CA ASP A 37 -4.83 14.24 7.09
C ASP A 37 -3.74 13.46 7.83
N GLY A 38 -2.53 14.00 7.92
CA GLY A 38 -1.39 13.38 8.60
C GLY A 38 -0.69 12.30 7.78
N GLU A 39 -0.87 12.30 6.46
CA GLU A 39 -0.10 11.41 5.58
C GLU A 39 1.34 11.92 5.45
N LYS A 40 2.31 10.98 5.48
CA LYS A 40 3.74 11.28 5.43
C LYS A 40 4.44 10.38 4.42
N ILE A 41 5.40 10.95 3.70
CA ILE A 41 6.29 10.18 2.83
C ILE A 41 7.33 9.46 3.69
N HIS A 42 7.55 8.18 3.43
CA HIS A 42 8.59 7.37 4.07
C HIS A 42 9.69 6.94 3.10
N PHE A 43 9.36 6.79 1.82
CA PHE A 43 10.32 6.40 0.81
C PHE A 43 9.90 6.92 -0.55
N LEU A 44 10.85 7.39 -1.36
CA LEU A 44 10.54 7.92 -2.67
C LEU A 44 11.63 7.53 -3.68
N ILE A 45 11.19 6.91 -4.79
CA ILE A 45 12.03 6.61 -5.94
C ILE A 45 11.60 7.53 -7.08
N LYS A 46 12.56 8.18 -7.72
CA LYS A 46 12.34 9.05 -8.86
C LYS A 46 13.25 8.67 -10.01
N SER A 47 12.66 8.43 -11.17
CA SER A 47 13.35 8.34 -12.45
C SER A 47 13.09 9.60 -13.29
N LYS A 48 13.51 9.58 -14.52
CA LYS A 48 13.27 10.69 -15.45
C LYS A 48 11.78 10.88 -15.76
N SER A 49 11.02 9.77 -15.82
CA SER A 49 9.60 9.75 -16.15
C SER A 49 8.71 9.51 -14.93
N ASP A 50 9.14 8.66 -14.01
CA ASP A 50 8.28 8.09 -12.98
C ASP A 50 8.69 8.50 -11.57
N GLU A 51 7.69 8.58 -10.69
CA GLU A 51 7.88 8.71 -9.25
C GLU A 51 7.05 7.65 -8.52
N TYR A 52 7.71 6.94 -7.60
CA TYR A 52 7.08 5.96 -6.71
C TYR A 52 7.21 6.47 -5.28
N CYS A 53 6.15 7.08 -4.79
CA CYS A 53 6.10 7.69 -3.47
C CYS A 53 5.36 6.77 -2.49
N PHE A 54 6.09 6.19 -1.54
CA PHE A 54 5.57 5.32 -0.50
C PHE A 54 5.29 6.15 0.75
N THR A 55 4.00 6.31 1.06
CA THR A 55 3.55 7.00 2.26
C THR A 55 3.18 6.00 3.37
N ASN A 56 2.83 6.50 4.54
CA ASN A 56 2.27 5.65 5.60
C ASN A 56 0.90 5.04 5.22
N ARG A 57 0.22 5.51 4.16
CA ARG A 57 -1.15 5.10 3.79
C ARG A 57 -1.27 4.49 2.41
N ALA A 58 -0.41 4.89 1.48
CA ALA A 58 -0.56 4.54 0.07
C ALA A 58 0.77 4.49 -0.67
N LEU A 59 0.77 3.83 -1.82
CA LEU A 59 1.71 4.10 -2.90
C LEU A 59 1.07 5.12 -3.85
N ILE A 60 1.75 6.24 -4.09
CA ILE A 60 1.41 7.21 -5.12
C ILE A 60 2.41 7.03 -6.25
N HIS A 61 1.92 6.66 -7.43
CA HIS A 61 2.73 6.45 -8.62
C HIS A 61 2.40 7.51 -9.67
N LEU A 62 3.38 8.32 -10.00
CA LEU A 62 3.33 9.24 -11.13
C LEU A 62 3.99 8.56 -12.32
N ASP A 63 3.20 8.25 -13.34
CA ASP A 63 3.63 7.60 -14.58
C ASP A 63 3.68 8.63 -15.70
N GLY A 64 4.88 8.88 -16.20
CA GLY A 64 5.13 9.75 -17.34
C GLY A 64 5.28 8.93 -18.62
N GLU A 65 4.28 8.95 -19.50
CA GLU A 65 4.28 8.22 -20.77
C GLU A 65 5.55 8.39 -21.63
N LYS A 66 6.24 9.52 -21.50
CA LYS A 66 7.54 9.80 -22.14
C LYS A 66 8.27 10.91 -21.37
N ALA A 67 9.58 10.79 -21.27
CA ALA A 67 10.46 11.79 -20.69
C ALA A 67 10.32 13.21 -21.27
N SER A 68 9.75 13.34 -22.47
CA SER A 68 9.50 14.62 -23.16
C SER A 68 8.06 15.13 -23.02
N SER A 69 7.17 14.37 -22.37
CA SER A 69 5.77 14.73 -22.17
C SER A 69 5.58 15.41 -20.81
N SER A 70 4.87 16.54 -20.79
CA SER A 70 4.40 17.15 -19.54
C SER A 70 3.15 16.45 -18.99
N LYS A 71 2.61 15.47 -19.70
CA LYS A 71 1.43 14.70 -19.28
C LYS A 71 1.89 13.53 -18.42
N ARG A 72 1.38 13.44 -17.22
CA ARG A 72 1.58 12.33 -16.28
C ARG A 72 0.24 11.78 -15.85
N ASN A 73 0.19 10.47 -15.66
CA ASN A 73 -0.91 9.81 -15.00
C ASN A 73 -0.56 9.66 -13.53
N ILE A 74 -1.52 9.88 -12.66
CA ILE A 74 -1.33 9.78 -11.21
C ILE A 74 -2.21 8.66 -10.72
N PHE A 75 -1.58 7.66 -10.12
CA PHE A 75 -2.26 6.51 -9.54
C PHE A 75 -2.02 6.52 -8.04
N ARG A 76 -3.08 6.26 -7.27
CA ARG A 76 -3.02 6.11 -5.83
C ARG A 76 -3.53 4.73 -5.45
N TYR A 77 -2.74 4.01 -4.68
CA TYR A 77 -3.04 2.68 -4.19
C TYR A 77 -3.01 2.68 -2.66
N ASP A 78 -4.15 2.96 -2.04
CA ASP A 78 -4.27 2.91 -0.58
C ASP A 78 -4.07 1.47 -0.09
N TYR A 79 -3.14 1.25 0.86
CA TYR A 79 -2.78 -0.09 1.34
C TYR A 79 -3.95 -0.85 1.96
N TYR A 80 -4.91 -0.16 2.57
CA TYR A 80 -6.09 -0.81 3.15
C TYR A 80 -7.08 -1.33 2.10
N GLN A 81 -6.97 -0.92 0.84
CA GLN A 81 -7.79 -1.35 -0.30
C GLN A 81 -7.04 -2.23 -1.28
N HIS A 82 -5.73 -2.03 -1.41
CA HIS A 82 -4.89 -2.66 -2.42
C HIS A 82 -3.81 -3.50 -1.74
N GLN A 83 -3.95 -4.82 -1.81
CA GLN A 83 -3.02 -5.74 -1.20
C GLN A 83 -1.70 -5.80 -1.97
N ILE A 84 -0.58 -5.74 -1.23
CA ILE A 84 0.77 -5.93 -1.78
C ILE A 84 1.06 -7.44 -1.81
N ARG A 85 1.58 -7.93 -2.94
CA ARG A 85 1.94 -9.34 -3.15
C ARG A 85 3.18 -9.48 -4.02
N HIS A 86 3.77 -10.65 -4.02
CA HIS A 86 4.87 -11.06 -4.91
C HIS A 86 6.07 -10.11 -4.86
N VAL A 87 6.41 -9.63 -3.66
CA VAL A 87 7.56 -8.73 -3.48
C VAL A 87 8.85 -9.50 -3.71
N SER A 88 9.68 -9.03 -4.64
CA SER A 88 10.99 -9.61 -4.93
C SER A 88 11.99 -8.53 -5.31
N VAL A 89 13.27 -8.82 -5.09
CA VAL A 89 14.39 -8.01 -5.59
C VAL A 89 15.25 -8.90 -6.44
N GLU A 90 15.47 -8.51 -7.69
CA GLU A 90 16.45 -9.12 -8.57
C GLU A 90 17.75 -8.32 -8.49
N THR A 91 18.85 -9.01 -8.16
CA THR A 91 20.16 -8.37 -8.14
C THR A 91 20.77 -8.47 -9.52
N ALA A 92 21.37 -7.39 -9.96
CA ALA A 92 22.06 -7.31 -11.23
C ALA A 92 23.10 -8.44 -11.40
N GLY A 93 23.16 -8.98 -12.60
CA GLY A 93 24.24 -9.88 -13.01
C GLY A 93 25.59 -9.13 -13.11
N THR A 94 26.62 -9.81 -13.59
CA THR A 94 27.96 -9.23 -13.74
C THR A 94 28.04 -8.13 -14.82
N ILE A 95 27.04 -8.00 -15.67
CA ILE A 95 27.01 -7.06 -16.81
C ILE A 95 26.04 -5.90 -16.54
N ASP A 96 24.89 -6.16 -15.91
CA ASP A 96 23.93 -5.14 -15.57
C ASP A 96 24.25 -4.53 -14.21
N LEU A 97 24.15 -3.20 -14.12
CA LEU A 97 24.53 -2.43 -12.91
C LEU A 97 23.32 -2.04 -12.07
N ASP A 98 22.12 -2.55 -12.39
CA ASP A 98 20.88 -2.13 -11.79
C ASP A 98 20.27 -3.22 -10.91
N LEU A 99 19.56 -2.80 -9.88
CA LEU A 99 18.70 -3.63 -9.06
C LEU A 99 17.26 -3.44 -9.57
N GLU A 100 16.46 -4.46 -9.52
CA GLU A 100 15.06 -4.39 -9.88
C GLU A 100 14.19 -4.85 -8.71
N ILE A 101 13.33 -3.94 -8.19
CA ILE A 101 12.31 -4.32 -7.22
C ILE A 101 10.99 -4.56 -7.93
N LYS A 102 10.40 -5.74 -7.70
CA LYS A 102 9.11 -6.16 -8.29
C LYS A 102 8.11 -6.43 -7.20
N PHE A 103 6.88 -6.00 -7.40
CA PHE A 103 5.74 -6.34 -6.56
C PHE A 103 4.43 -6.10 -7.30
N SER A 104 3.35 -6.66 -6.79
CA SER A 104 2.00 -6.28 -7.22
C SER A 104 1.29 -5.53 -6.11
N ILE A 105 0.46 -4.56 -6.49
CA ILE A 105 -0.43 -3.84 -5.58
C ILE A 105 -1.84 -3.83 -6.18
N GLY A 106 -2.79 -4.46 -5.50
CA GLY A 106 -4.09 -4.77 -6.09
C GLY A 106 -3.91 -5.61 -7.37
N ASN A 107 -4.40 -5.10 -8.48
CA ASN A 107 -4.29 -5.77 -9.79
C ASN A 107 -3.12 -5.24 -10.65
N GLN A 108 -2.32 -4.33 -10.13
CA GLN A 108 -1.21 -3.73 -10.86
C GLN A 108 0.10 -4.43 -10.49
N ALA A 109 0.83 -4.91 -11.49
CA ALA A 109 2.20 -5.35 -11.34
C ALA A 109 3.14 -4.17 -11.64
N LEU A 110 4.10 -3.95 -10.75
CA LEU A 110 5.10 -2.90 -10.85
C LEU A 110 6.50 -3.51 -10.83
N SER A 111 7.37 -2.94 -11.65
CA SER A 111 8.78 -3.24 -11.73
C SER A 111 9.56 -1.94 -11.80
N VAL A 112 10.53 -1.76 -10.92
CA VAL A 112 11.28 -0.50 -10.80
C VAL A 112 12.76 -0.81 -10.84
N ASP A 113 13.44 -0.28 -11.85
CA ASP A 113 14.89 -0.36 -11.99
C ASP A 113 15.55 0.73 -11.16
N ILE A 114 16.56 0.37 -10.38
CA ILE A 114 17.19 1.25 -9.39
C ILE A 114 18.71 1.09 -9.46
N ASP A 115 19.45 2.20 -9.28
CA ASP A 115 20.90 2.18 -9.24
C ASP A 115 21.40 1.18 -8.17
N LYS A 116 22.31 0.32 -8.54
CA LYS A 116 22.95 -0.68 -7.67
C LYS A 116 23.49 -0.10 -6.37
N LYS A 117 23.86 1.17 -6.34
CA LYS A 117 24.38 1.85 -5.15
C LYS A 117 23.34 1.97 -4.05
N GLU A 118 22.06 1.91 -4.39
CA GLU A 118 20.91 2.05 -3.50
C GLU A 118 20.50 0.72 -2.85
N GLY A 119 21.35 -0.30 -2.92
CA GLY A 119 21.02 -1.67 -2.52
C GLY A 119 20.56 -1.83 -1.07
N GLU A 120 21.16 -1.08 -0.13
CA GLU A 120 20.76 -1.13 1.29
C GLU A 120 19.35 -0.55 1.48
N ALA A 121 19.08 0.62 0.90
CA ALA A 121 17.78 1.26 1.01
C ALA A 121 16.67 0.45 0.30
N ILE A 122 17.00 -0.21 -0.83
CA ILE A 122 16.06 -1.13 -1.49
C ILE A 122 15.79 -2.38 -0.64
N ALA A 123 16.80 -2.90 0.07
CA ALA A 123 16.58 -4.00 1.00
C ALA A 123 15.64 -3.60 2.15
N ASP A 124 15.69 -2.37 2.61
CA ASP A 124 14.81 -1.83 3.65
C ASP A 124 13.38 -1.61 3.11
N LEU A 125 13.24 -1.08 1.90
CA LEU A 125 11.93 -1.01 1.23
C LEU A 125 11.34 -2.40 1.03
N TYR A 126 12.13 -3.37 0.55
CA TYR A 126 11.69 -4.76 0.39
C TYR A 126 11.14 -5.33 1.70
N LYS A 127 11.86 -5.19 2.82
CA LYS A 127 11.41 -5.65 4.15
C LYS A 127 10.10 -4.98 4.56
N SER A 128 9.96 -3.68 4.29
CA SER A 128 8.76 -2.92 4.58
C SER A 128 7.55 -3.45 3.80
N LEU A 129 7.69 -3.64 2.48
CA LEU A 129 6.63 -4.14 1.62
C LEU A 129 6.22 -5.58 1.97
N VAL A 130 7.19 -6.45 2.25
CA VAL A 130 6.93 -7.83 2.72
C VAL A 130 6.17 -7.80 4.05
N LYS A 131 6.56 -6.93 4.99
CA LYS A 131 5.87 -6.84 6.28
C LYS A 131 4.45 -6.31 6.13
N ILE A 132 4.22 -5.30 5.28
CA ILE A 132 2.88 -4.80 4.96
C ILE A 132 2.03 -5.93 4.36
N SER A 133 2.55 -6.67 3.37
CA SER A 133 1.87 -7.82 2.76
C SER A 133 1.44 -8.86 3.80
N HIS A 134 2.32 -9.21 4.74
CA HIS A 134 1.99 -10.16 5.81
C HIS A 134 0.87 -9.66 6.73
N ILE A 135 0.88 -8.36 7.09
CA ILE A 135 -0.18 -7.76 7.91
C ILE A 135 -1.51 -7.82 7.16
N GLN A 136 -1.52 -7.42 5.88
CA GLN A 136 -2.72 -7.44 5.04
C GLN A 136 -3.27 -8.86 4.88
N ASP A 137 -2.42 -9.88 4.73
CA ASP A 137 -2.83 -11.28 4.64
C ASP A 137 -3.45 -11.78 5.97
N GLU A 138 -2.89 -11.38 7.10
CA GLU A 138 -3.43 -11.72 8.43
C GLU A 138 -4.78 -11.05 8.65
N GLU A 139 -4.91 -9.76 8.37
CA GLU A 139 -6.18 -9.02 8.46
C GLU A 139 -7.26 -9.61 7.55
N SER A 140 -6.89 -10.04 6.33
CA SER A 140 -7.83 -10.70 5.42
C SER A 140 -8.35 -12.02 6.00
N ARG A 141 -7.44 -12.85 6.55
CA ARG A 141 -7.84 -14.11 7.19
C ARG A 141 -8.74 -13.90 8.40
N MET A 142 -8.47 -12.88 9.22
CA MET A 142 -9.33 -12.57 10.38
C MET A 142 -10.74 -12.15 9.95
N LYS A 143 -10.86 -11.36 8.88
CA LYS A 143 -12.17 -11.01 8.29
C LYS A 143 -12.90 -12.23 7.73
N ASP A 144 -12.20 -13.15 7.09
CA ASP A 144 -12.80 -14.40 6.57
C ASP A 144 -13.26 -15.30 7.73
N PHE A 145 -12.46 -15.48 8.78
CA PHE A 145 -12.86 -16.25 9.97
C PHE A 145 -14.11 -15.67 10.66
N ALA A 146 -14.19 -14.34 10.76
CA ALA A 146 -15.38 -13.70 11.33
C ALA A 146 -16.62 -13.96 10.48
N LYS A 147 -16.51 -13.90 9.15
CA LYS A 147 -17.57 -14.21 8.21
C LYS A 147 -18.02 -15.67 8.32
N ASP A 148 -17.06 -16.59 8.35
CA ASP A 148 -17.34 -18.04 8.45
C ASP A 148 -18.01 -18.37 9.79
N SER A 149 -17.56 -17.73 10.89
CA SER A 149 -18.17 -17.89 12.22
C SER A 149 -19.63 -17.44 12.21
N LEU A 150 -19.93 -16.31 11.56
CA LEU A 150 -21.31 -15.84 11.44
C LEU A 150 -22.17 -16.79 10.58
N GLN A 151 -21.63 -17.30 9.47
CA GLN A 151 -22.34 -18.29 8.63
C GLN A 151 -22.63 -19.60 9.39
N ALA A 152 -21.65 -20.10 10.15
CA ALA A 152 -21.85 -21.27 10.99
C ALA A 152 -22.95 -21.04 12.05
N SER A 153 -22.98 -19.84 12.65
CA SER A 153 -24.01 -19.46 13.62
C SER A 153 -25.41 -19.39 12.99
N GLN A 154 -25.52 -18.87 11.76
CA GLN A 154 -26.80 -18.84 11.02
C GLN A 154 -27.38 -20.21 10.79
N SER A 155 -26.54 -21.21 10.48
CA SER A 155 -27.03 -22.58 10.26
C SER A 155 -27.66 -23.21 11.52
N LEU A 156 -27.13 -22.89 12.71
CA LEU A 156 -27.70 -23.33 13.98
C LEU A 156 -29.08 -22.70 14.28
N PHE A 157 -29.31 -21.47 13.81
CA PHE A 157 -30.60 -20.78 13.96
C PHE A 157 -31.68 -21.35 13.01
N THR A 158 -31.31 -21.79 11.81
CA THR A 158 -32.26 -22.33 10.84
C THR A 158 -32.78 -23.73 11.24
N ASP A 159 -32.02 -24.51 11.98
CA ASP A 159 -32.42 -25.85 12.45
C ASP A 159 -33.27 -25.82 13.72
N ASN A 160 -33.21 -24.75 14.50
CA ASN A 160 -34.05 -24.52 15.66
C ASN A 160 -35.34 -23.79 15.25
N ARG A 161 -36.47 -24.49 15.18
CA ARG A 161 -37.79 -23.91 14.99
C ARG A 161 -38.05 -22.94 16.15
N PHE A 162 -38.11 -21.65 15.85
CA PHE A 162 -38.53 -20.63 16.80
C PHE A 162 -39.95 -20.94 17.28
N HIS A 163 -40.09 -21.41 18.51
CA HIS A 163 -41.36 -21.54 19.18
C HIS A 163 -41.65 -20.24 19.94
N ASP A 164 -42.77 -19.62 19.61
CA ASP A 164 -43.40 -18.51 20.35
C ASP A 164 -42.74 -17.11 20.40
N GLY A 165 -41.95 -16.70 19.42
CA GLY A 165 -41.43 -15.34 19.33
C GLY A 165 -41.99 -14.55 18.14
N ASN A 166 -42.01 -13.22 18.26
CA ASN A 166 -42.26 -12.36 17.12
C ASN A 166 -41.04 -12.44 16.16
N ILE A 167 -41.20 -13.23 15.09
CA ILE A 167 -40.15 -13.50 14.09
C ILE A 167 -39.52 -12.20 13.57
N ALA A 168 -40.33 -11.15 13.39
CA ALA A 168 -39.84 -9.84 12.92
C ALA A 168 -38.86 -9.20 13.91
N THR A 169 -39.17 -9.25 15.19
CA THR A 169 -38.29 -8.68 16.26
C THR A 169 -36.98 -9.48 16.40
N GLU A 170 -37.06 -10.81 16.31
CA GLU A 170 -35.84 -11.63 16.40
C GLU A 170 -34.97 -11.47 15.13
N PHE A 171 -35.58 -11.33 13.97
CA PHE A 171 -34.87 -11.05 12.73
C PHE A 171 -34.17 -9.66 12.80
N GLU A 172 -34.86 -8.65 13.31
CA GLU A 172 -34.29 -7.30 13.50
C GLU A 172 -33.07 -7.36 14.44
N LYS A 173 -33.19 -8.00 15.61
CA LYS A 173 -32.07 -8.18 16.55
C LYS A 173 -30.89 -8.90 15.93
N ALA A 174 -31.13 -10.00 15.21
CA ALA A 174 -30.09 -10.77 14.55
C ALA A 174 -29.38 -9.95 13.47
N THR A 175 -30.12 -9.15 12.72
CA THR A 175 -29.54 -8.28 11.67
C THR A 175 -28.68 -7.19 12.28
N HIS A 176 -29.14 -6.53 13.35
CA HIS A 176 -28.33 -5.51 14.06
C HIS A 176 -27.06 -6.13 14.65
N PHE A 177 -27.18 -7.27 15.32
CA PHE A 177 -26.01 -7.98 15.85
C PHE A 177 -24.99 -8.32 14.76
N ALA A 178 -25.46 -8.86 13.62
CA ALA A 178 -24.60 -9.21 12.50
C ALA A 178 -23.89 -7.96 11.92
N TYR A 179 -24.61 -6.85 11.79
CA TYR A 179 -24.04 -5.58 11.30
C TYR A 179 -22.96 -5.06 12.26
N ASP A 180 -23.25 -5.00 13.55
CA ASP A 180 -22.30 -4.53 14.58
C ASP A 180 -21.06 -5.43 14.63
N TRP A 181 -21.26 -6.73 14.52
CA TRP A 181 -20.17 -7.72 14.45
C TRP A 181 -19.25 -7.47 13.25
N PHE A 182 -19.81 -7.30 12.06
CA PHE A 182 -19.01 -7.03 10.87
C PHE A 182 -18.29 -5.69 10.96
N GLN A 183 -18.95 -4.65 11.47
CA GLN A 183 -18.34 -3.34 11.62
C GLN A 183 -17.17 -3.37 12.61
N ALA A 184 -17.33 -4.03 13.75
CA ALA A 184 -16.28 -4.22 14.73
C ALA A 184 -15.11 -5.00 14.12
N THR A 185 -15.38 -6.14 13.48
CA THR A 185 -14.36 -6.97 12.82
C THR A 185 -13.59 -6.20 11.74
N TYR A 186 -14.29 -5.41 10.93
CA TYR A 186 -13.66 -4.58 9.92
C TYR A 186 -12.73 -3.54 10.54
N ASN A 187 -13.19 -2.84 11.58
CA ASN A 187 -12.39 -1.81 12.24
C ASN A 187 -11.14 -2.37 12.94
N GLU A 188 -11.28 -3.54 13.57
CA GLU A 188 -10.17 -4.23 14.25
C GLU A 188 -9.13 -4.80 13.28
N ASN A 189 -9.56 -5.23 12.10
CA ASN A 189 -8.74 -5.94 11.12
C ASN A 189 -8.56 -5.16 9.81
N THR A 190 -8.50 -3.84 9.87
CA THR A 190 -8.21 -2.98 8.71
C THR A 190 -7.29 -1.86 9.10
N ARG A 191 -6.00 -2.11 8.99
CA ARG A 191 -4.96 -1.11 9.24
C ARG A 191 -4.93 -0.11 8.07
N LYS A 192 -5.00 1.19 8.40
CA LYS A 192 -4.96 2.27 7.41
C LYS A 192 -3.64 3.04 7.42
N ASP A 193 -2.82 2.84 8.44
CA ASP A 193 -1.55 3.52 8.62
C ASP A 193 -0.45 2.49 8.88
N PHE A 194 0.58 2.51 8.04
CA PHE A 194 1.72 1.61 8.08
C PHE A 194 3.03 2.35 8.39
N GLY A 195 2.96 3.59 8.89
CA GLY A 195 4.12 4.40 9.23
C GLY A 195 5.12 3.69 10.12
N GLU A 196 4.65 3.03 11.19
CA GLU A 196 5.50 2.23 12.07
C GLU A 196 6.28 1.11 11.37
N VAL A 197 5.73 0.54 10.28
CA VAL A 197 6.43 -0.49 9.51
C VAL A 197 7.59 0.15 8.75
N PHE A 198 7.34 1.27 8.08
CA PHE A 198 8.39 2.00 7.37
C PHE A 198 9.46 2.51 8.33
N GLU A 199 9.09 3.16 9.43
CA GLU A 199 10.02 3.65 10.47
C GLU A 199 10.88 2.55 11.07
N LYS A 200 10.37 1.33 11.15
CA LYS A 200 11.12 0.18 11.67
C LYS A 200 12.21 -0.31 10.73
N TYR A 201 11.98 -0.28 9.43
CA TYR A 201 12.87 -0.91 8.46
C TYR A 201 13.68 0.09 7.64
N ILE A 202 13.15 1.29 7.39
CA ILE A 202 13.86 2.34 6.66
C ILE A 202 14.68 3.14 7.65
N GLN A 203 15.99 2.97 7.55
CA GLN A 203 16.96 3.71 8.35
C GLN A 203 17.53 4.82 7.45
N ASN A 204 17.00 6.02 7.57
CA ASN A 204 17.52 7.21 6.89
C ASN A 204 18.72 7.82 7.65
#